data_63db037aa656ab0499472cde546fea3a
#
_entry.id   63db037aa656ab0499472cde546fea3a
#
_cell.length_a   1.000
_cell.length_b   1.000
_cell.length_c   1.000
_cell.angle_alpha   90.00
_cell.angle_beta   90.00
_cell.angle_gamma   90.00
#
_symmetry.space_group_name_H-M   'P 1'
#
loop_
_entity.id
_entity.type
_entity.pdbx_description
1 polymer ?
#
loop_
_entity_poly.entity_id
_entity_poly.type
_entity_poly.pdbx_seq_one_letter_code
_entity_poly.pdbx_strand_id
1 'polypeptide(L)'
;GTENSVLVSFNDGISWLPLQGDLPHAPAHWLTVQTHFNDLVVGTYGRGFWILDDITPIQQLTEEVVASDLHLFEPRPAYRFLPREGRNSQPGDPAAGENPTPGASINFYLGQGTEGRAQILIATESGEHVRTLSTAGTSGLNRVFWDLRYESSSTPRLRTSPLEHSHRDIGPSGWRPPPDGGVVRPLAVPGLYQVTIVLEGHEQQSVWLEVLQDPESSASTSDMEAQLNLQLELRELSDSTGALINRIEWTRKSLEDLEERLTGDPSYSDVVTAGEMLDHLLIELEM
;
A
#
# COMPACT_ATOMS: atom_id res chain seq x y z
N GLY A 1 -3.61 -23.51 25.36
CA GLY A 1 -4.01 -22.43 26.26
C GLY A 1 -3.73 -22.80 27.72
N THR A 2 -3.42 -21.81 28.50
CA THR A 2 -3.18 -21.94 29.93
C THR A 2 -4.06 -20.96 30.72
N GLU A 3 -3.94 -20.95 32.06
CA GLU A 3 -4.63 -20.00 32.94
C GLU A 3 -4.23 -18.51 32.70
N ASN A 4 -3.12 -18.25 32.02
CA ASN A 4 -2.59 -16.88 31.85
C ASN A 4 -2.13 -16.52 30.45
N SER A 5 -2.02 -17.49 29.50
CA SER A 5 -1.38 -17.26 28.22
C SER A 5 -1.71 -18.33 27.18
N VAL A 6 -1.34 -18.06 25.96
CA VAL A 6 -1.26 -19.04 24.88
C VAL A 6 0.21 -19.40 24.66
N LEU A 7 0.48 -20.68 24.46
CA LEU A 7 1.82 -21.20 24.18
C LEU A 7 1.81 -21.87 22.81
N VAL A 8 2.94 -21.81 22.12
CA VAL A 8 3.18 -22.51 20.86
C VAL A 8 4.37 -23.44 21.00
N SER A 9 4.30 -24.60 20.38
CA SER A 9 5.41 -25.53 20.23
C SER A 9 5.75 -25.72 18.77
N PHE A 10 7.03 -25.71 18.44
CA PHE A 10 7.57 -25.97 17.11
C PHE A 10 8.24 -27.35 16.99
N ASN A 11 8.19 -28.17 18.04
CA ASN A 11 8.86 -29.47 18.15
C ASN A 11 7.99 -30.52 18.84
N ASP A 12 6.73 -30.61 18.43
CA ASP A 12 5.77 -31.61 18.91
C ASP A 12 5.57 -31.64 20.45
N GLY A 13 5.65 -30.48 21.08
CA GLY A 13 5.39 -30.34 22.51
C GLY A 13 6.58 -30.61 23.42
N ILE A 14 7.79 -30.80 22.88
CA ILE A 14 9.03 -30.97 23.67
C ILE A 14 9.37 -29.68 24.40
N SER A 15 9.20 -28.52 23.74
CA SER A 15 9.36 -27.20 24.33
C SER A 15 8.21 -26.27 23.92
N TRP A 16 7.94 -25.28 24.75
CA TRP A 16 6.82 -24.35 24.58
C TRP A 16 7.31 -22.92 24.73
N LEU A 17 6.89 -22.05 23.83
CA LEU A 17 7.19 -20.63 23.83
C LEU A 17 5.88 -19.82 24.01
N PRO A 18 5.90 -18.67 24.68
CA PRO A 18 4.74 -17.81 24.76
C PRO A 18 4.36 -17.28 23.38
N LEU A 19 3.06 -17.39 23.04
CA LEU A 19 2.44 -16.73 21.89
C LEU A 19 1.51 -15.66 22.47
N GLN A 20 2.11 -14.57 22.96
CA GLN A 20 1.35 -13.59 23.78
C GLN A 20 0.86 -12.40 22.93
N GLY A 21 1.74 -11.75 22.14
CA GLY A 21 1.38 -10.51 21.44
C GLY A 21 0.63 -9.55 22.37
N ASP A 22 -0.47 -8.99 21.89
CA ASP A 22 -1.36 -8.11 22.65
C ASP A 22 -2.43 -8.88 23.45
N LEU A 23 -2.38 -10.21 23.46
CA LEU A 23 -3.32 -11.05 24.21
C LEU A 23 -3.23 -10.74 25.71
N PRO A 24 -4.34 -10.45 26.40
CA PRO A 24 -4.32 -10.17 27.82
C PRO A 24 -3.92 -11.42 28.64
N HIS A 25 -3.34 -11.20 29.80
CA HIS A 25 -3.14 -12.26 30.79
C HIS A 25 -4.49 -12.71 31.33
N ALA A 26 -5.06 -13.74 30.71
CA ALA A 26 -6.33 -14.33 31.06
C ALA A 26 -6.34 -15.83 30.72
N PRO A 27 -7.18 -16.64 31.39
CA PRO A 27 -7.32 -18.04 31.01
C PRO A 27 -7.80 -18.19 29.57
N ALA A 28 -7.02 -18.88 28.73
CA ALA A 28 -7.35 -19.21 27.36
C ALA A 28 -8.02 -20.59 27.32
N HIS A 29 -9.33 -20.60 27.41
CA HIS A 29 -10.09 -21.84 27.53
C HIS A 29 -10.36 -22.52 26.20
N TRP A 30 -10.40 -21.76 25.12
CA TRP A 30 -10.71 -22.27 23.81
C TRP A 30 -9.76 -21.71 22.75
N LEU A 31 -9.20 -22.61 21.97
CA LEU A 31 -8.35 -22.29 20.83
C LEU A 31 -8.87 -23.02 19.61
N THR A 32 -9.07 -22.28 18.52
CA THR A 32 -9.43 -22.88 17.25
C THR A 32 -8.75 -22.12 16.10
N VAL A 33 -8.35 -22.86 15.09
CA VAL A 33 -7.86 -22.25 13.85
C VAL A 33 -9.03 -22.18 12.88
N GLN A 34 -9.35 -20.96 12.44
CA GLN A 34 -10.29 -20.73 11.37
C GLN A 34 -9.55 -21.01 10.06
N THR A 35 -9.82 -22.14 9.43
CA THR A 35 -9.02 -22.70 8.34
C THR A 35 -9.09 -21.91 7.03
N HIS A 36 -10.16 -21.12 6.81
CA HIS A 36 -10.34 -20.37 5.57
C HIS A 36 -9.35 -19.20 5.44
N PHE A 37 -9.16 -18.45 6.53
CA PHE A 37 -8.17 -17.35 6.59
C PHE A 37 -6.92 -17.69 7.40
N ASN A 38 -6.87 -18.91 7.93
CA ASN A 38 -5.76 -19.37 8.78
C ASN A 38 -5.53 -18.47 9.99
N ASP A 39 -6.63 -18.08 10.65
CA ASP A 39 -6.62 -17.21 11.82
C ASP A 39 -6.72 -18.04 13.09
N LEU A 40 -5.96 -17.70 14.12
CA LEU A 40 -6.09 -18.32 15.44
C LEU A 40 -7.10 -17.53 16.29
N VAL A 41 -8.21 -18.15 16.60
CA VAL A 41 -9.24 -17.60 17.49
C VAL A 41 -9.04 -18.12 18.90
N VAL A 42 -8.94 -17.19 19.86
CA VAL A 42 -8.71 -17.47 21.28
C VAL A 42 -9.92 -17.00 22.09
N GLY A 43 -10.64 -17.95 22.72
CA GLY A 43 -11.69 -17.66 23.69
C GLY A 43 -11.09 -17.52 25.08
N THR A 44 -11.18 -16.35 25.68
CA THR A 44 -10.67 -16.07 27.03
C THR A 44 -11.78 -16.05 28.06
N TYR A 45 -11.44 -16.35 29.31
CA TYR A 45 -12.39 -16.19 30.43
C TYR A 45 -12.46 -14.72 30.87
N GLY A 46 -13.59 -14.09 30.58
CA GLY A 46 -13.88 -12.73 31.01
C GLY A 46 -13.21 -11.60 30.24
N ARG A 47 -12.45 -11.90 29.16
CA ARG A 47 -11.77 -10.91 28.32
C ARG A 47 -12.14 -10.99 26.83
N GLY A 48 -13.25 -11.67 26.50
CA GLY A 48 -13.79 -11.76 25.15
C GLY A 48 -13.01 -12.72 24.25
N PHE A 49 -13.16 -12.52 22.94
CA PHE A 49 -12.47 -13.27 21.90
C PHE A 49 -11.32 -12.44 21.33
N TRP A 50 -10.22 -13.12 21.03
CA TRP A 50 -9.04 -12.54 20.43
C TRP A 50 -8.73 -13.29 19.15
N ILE A 51 -8.32 -12.58 18.12
CA ILE A 51 -7.99 -13.17 16.83
C ILE A 51 -6.57 -12.76 16.48
N LEU A 52 -5.73 -13.76 16.18
CA LEU A 52 -4.44 -13.55 15.57
C LEU A 52 -4.59 -13.86 14.09
N ASP A 53 -4.61 -12.81 13.27
CA ASP A 53 -4.80 -12.91 11.84
C ASP A 53 -3.59 -13.57 11.18
N ASP A 54 -3.86 -14.53 10.30
CA ASP A 54 -2.89 -15.19 9.43
C ASP A 54 -1.67 -15.75 10.19
N ILE A 55 -1.84 -16.95 10.74
CA ILE A 55 -0.75 -17.68 11.41
C ILE A 55 0.16 -18.45 10.44
N THR A 56 -0.02 -18.30 9.13
CA THR A 56 0.75 -18.98 8.09
C THR A 56 2.27 -18.85 8.30
N PRO A 57 2.84 -17.68 8.60
CA PRO A 57 4.28 -17.59 8.84
C PRO A 57 4.73 -18.31 10.11
N ILE A 58 3.87 -18.39 11.14
CA ILE A 58 4.19 -19.13 12.36
C ILE A 58 4.25 -20.64 12.09
N GLN A 59 3.33 -21.15 11.24
CA GLN A 59 3.30 -22.56 10.86
C GLN A 59 4.48 -22.97 9.97
N GLN A 60 5.04 -22.03 9.21
CA GLN A 60 6.22 -22.25 8.36
C GLN A 60 7.56 -21.95 9.06
N LEU A 61 7.52 -21.51 10.32
CA LEU A 61 8.72 -21.15 11.06
C LEU A 61 9.46 -22.42 11.51
N THR A 62 10.58 -22.73 10.84
CA THR A 62 11.47 -23.85 11.14
C THR A 62 12.80 -23.35 11.73
N GLU A 63 13.62 -24.28 12.24
CA GLU A 63 14.97 -23.94 12.70
C GLU A 63 15.83 -23.36 11.57
N GLU A 64 15.63 -23.83 10.32
CA GLU A 64 16.34 -23.32 9.13
C GLU A 64 15.95 -21.87 8.83
N VAL A 65 14.65 -21.55 8.93
CA VAL A 65 14.15 -20.17 8.76
C VAL A 65 14.73 -19.26 9.84
N VAL A 66 14.73 -19.68 11.09
CA VAL A 66 15.27 -18.91 12.20
C VAL A 66 16.78 -18.69 12.08
N ALA A 67 17.50 -19.62 11.43
CA ALA A 67 18.93 -19.51 11.18
C ALA A 67 19.29 -18.69 9.92
N SER A 68 18.30 -18.35 9.09
CA SER A 68 18.52 -17.56 7.87
C SER A 68 18.58 -16.06 8.17
N ASP A 69 19.28 -15.30 7.33
CA ASP A 69 19.32 -13.85 7.40
C ASP A 69 18.04 -13.22 6.80
N LEU A 70 17.49 -13.86 5.78
CA LEU A 70 16.26 -13.45 5.10
C LEU A 70 15.47 -14.70 4.70
N HIS A 71 14.16 -14.69 4.95
CA HIS A 71 13.23 -15.70 4.43
C HIS A 71 11.88 -15.07 4.07
N LEU A 72 11.42 -15.32 2.85
CA LEU A 72 10.08 -14.93 2.38
C LEU A 72 9.14 -16.12 2.51
N PHE A 73 8.11 -15.99 3.35
CA PHE A 73 7.11 -17.05 3.54
C PHE A 73 6.15 -17.16 2.37
N GLU A 74 5.69 -18.38 2.09
CA GLU A 74 4.58 -18.58 1.17
C GLU A 74 3.31 -17.97 1.77
N PRO A 75 2.69 -17.00 1.07
CA PRO A 75 1.49 -16.35 1.57
C PRO A 75 0.27 -17.25 1.40
N ARG A 76 -0.71 -17.11 2.28
CA ARG A 76 -2.04 -17.69 2.03
C ARG A 76 -2.72 -17.01 0.85
N PRO A 77 -3.69 -17.65 0.18
CA PRO A 77 -4.51 -16.98 -0.83
C PRO A 77 -5.20 -15.73 -0.28
N ALA A 78 -5.31 -14.69 -1.11
CA ALA A 78 -6.00 -13.47 -0.78
C ALA A 78 -7.29 -13.33 -1.60
N TYR A 79 -8.34 -12.78 -0.98
CA TYR A 79 -9.60 -12.55 -1.66
C TYR A 79 -9.72 -11.11 -2.16
N ARG A 80 -10.15 -10.96 -3.40
CA ARG A 80 -10.46 -9.68 -4.02
C ARG A 80 -11.82 -9.17 -3.52
N PHE A 81 -11.91 -8.80 -2.26
CA PHE A 81 -13.10 -8.15 -1.72
C PHE A 81 -13.19 -6.69 -2.20
N LEU A 82 -14.38 -6.28 -2.60
CA LEU A 82 -14.67 -4.87 -2.81
C LEU A 82 -15.04 -4.24 -1.45
N PRO A 83 -14.36 -3.16 -1.03
CA PRO A 83 -14.74 -2.45 0.18
C PRO A 83 -16.21 -2.01 0.07
N ARG A 84 -17.03 -2.42 1.04
CA ARG A 84 -18.40 -1.91 1.17
C ARG A 84 -18.35 -0.63 2.00
N GLU A 85 -18.64 0.50 1.38
CA GLU A 85 -18.83 1.74 2.12
C GLU A 85 -20.00 1.58 3.11
N GLY A 86 -19.83 2.06 4.33
CA GLY A 86 -20.91 2.21 5.32
C GLY A 86 -21.17 1.03 6.26
N ARG A 87 -20.36 -0.02 6.28
CA ARG A 87 -20.44 -1.12 7.29
C ARG A 87 -19.29 -1.14 8.29
N ASN A 88 -18.73 -0.02 8.58
CA ASN A 88 -17.80 0.04 9.71
C ASN A 88 -18.60 -0.03 11.02
N SER A 89 -18.20 -0.94 11.91
CA SER A 89 -18.47 -0.82 13.32
C SER A 89 -18.34 0.66 13.72
N GLN A 90 -19.27 1.20 14.48
CA GLN A 90 -19.25 2.63 14.83
C GLN A 90 -17.84 2.98 15.36
N PRO A 91 -17.16 3.98 14.79
CA PRO A 91 -15.86 4.38 15.31
C PRO A 91 -15.99 4.71 16.80
N GLY A 92 -15.20 4.02 17.64
CA GLY A 92 -15.20 4.22 19.08
C GLY A 92 -16.09 3.28 19.90
N ASP A 93 -16.67 2.23 19.31
CA ASP A 93 -17.29 1.16 20.10
C ASP A 93 -16.18 0.31 20.77
N PRO A 94 -16.02 0.37 22.10
CA PRO A 94 -14.97 -0.37 22.80
C PRO A 94 -15.17 -1.90 22.77
N ALA A 95 -16.36 -2.36 22.35
CA ALA A 95 -16.68 -3.77 22.21
C ALA A 95 -16.46 -4.32 20.79
N ALA A 96 -16.20 -3.45 19.82
CA ALA A 96 -15.93 -3.85 18.47
C ALA A 96 -14.42 -4.06 18.26
N GLY A 97 -14.04 -5.25 17.78
CA GLY A 97 -12.67 -5.51 17.31
C GLY A 97 -12.37 -4.74 16.02
N GLU A 98 -11.08 -4.49 15.78
CA GLU A 98 -10.63 -3.97 14.50
C GLU A 98 -10.77 -5.04 13.41
N ASN A 99 -11.19 -4.64 12.21
CA ASN A 99 -11.20 -5.54 11.07
C ASN A 99 -9.76 -5.79 10.59
N PRO A 100 -9.45 -7.00 10.08
CA PRO A 100 -8.15 -7.25 9.46
C PRO A 100 -7.89 -6.28 8.30
N THR A 101 -6.62 -5.95 8.08
CA THR A 101 -6.22 -5.09 6.96
C THR A 101 -6.60 -5.76 5.63
N PRO A 102 -7.38 -5.09 4.77
CA PRO A 102 -7.78 -5.66 3.49
C PRO A 102 -6.59 -5.94 2.57
N GLY A 103 -6.65 -7.03 1.81
CA GLY A 103 -5.65 -7.39 0.83
C GLY A 103 -4.89 -8.67 1.17
N ALA A 104 -3.70 -8.80 0.59
CA ALA A 104 -2.80 -9.93 0.81
C ALA A 104 -1.78 -9.61 1.89
N SER A 105 -1.65 -10.46 2.89
CA SER A 105 -0.55 -10.38 3.86
C SER A 105 0.68 -11.06 3.27
N ILE A 106 1.78 -10.32 3.18
CA ILE A 106 3.10 -10.80 2.74
C ILE A 106 4.00 -10.78 3.96
N ASN A 107 4.47 -11.95 4.35
CA ASN A 107 5.23 -12.13 5.56
C ASN A 107 6.67 -12.52 5.22
N PHE A 108 7.64 -11.99 5.96
CA PHE A 108 9.04 -12.34 5.82
C PHE A 108 9.75 -12.32 7.17
N TYR A 109 10.82 -13.09 7.29
CA TYR A 109 11.66 -13.16 8.46
C TYR A 109 13.01 -12.52 8.18
N LEU A 110 13.51 -11.74 9.15
CA LEU A 110 14.88 -11.24 9.14
C LEU A 110 15.63 -11.78 10.35
N GLY A 111 16.82 -12.32 10.11
CA GLY A 111 17.70 -12.84 11.14
C GLY A 111 18.15 -11.78 12.15
N GLN A 112 18.75 -12.21 13.24
CA GLN A 112 19.25 -11.29 14.27
C GLN A 112 20.35 -10.37 13.70
N GLY A 113 20.15 -9.06 13.88
CA GLY A 113 21.08 -8.05 13.38
C GLY A 113 20.87 -7.68 11.92
N THR A 114 19.93 -8.30 11.24
CA THR A 114 19.52 -7.93 9.88
C THR A 114 18.39 -6.90 9.97
N GLU A 115 18.67 -5.71 9.44
CA GLU A 115 17.73 -4.58 9.39
C GLU A 115 17.87 -3.91 8.03
N GLY A 116 16.85 -3.25 7.56
CA GLY A 116 16.95 -2.47 6.34
C GLY A 116 15.61 -2.17 5.68
N ARG A 117 15.68 -1.47 4.56
CA ARG A 117 14.52 -1.19 3.75
C ARG A 117 14.30 -2.36 2.79
N ALA A 118 13.28 -3.15 3.06
CA ALA A 118 12.85 -4.20 2.16
C ALA A 118 11.92 -3.61 1.07
N GLN A 119 12.11 -4.06 -0.17
CA GLN A 119 11.20 -3.82 -1.28
C GLN A 119 10.50 -5.12 -1.62
N ILE A 120 9.19 -5.07 -1.74
CA ILE A 120 8.36 -6.18 -2.19
C ILE A 120 7.87 -5.83 -3.59
N LEU A 121 8.34 -6.56 -4.57
CA LEU A 121 7.94 -6.43 -5.97
C LEU A 121 6.83 -7.42 -6.25
N ILE A 122 5.74 -6.96 -6.84
CA ILE A 122 4.61 -7.79 -7.22
C ILE A 122 4.48 -7.72 -8.74
N ALA A 123 4.44 -8.88 -9.38
CA ALA A 123 4.30 -9.03 -10.82
C ALA A 123 3.20 -10.04 -11.15
N THR A 124 2.62 -9.92 -12.35
CA THR A 124 1.72 -10.95 -12.90
C THR A 124 2.48 -12.24 -13.18
N GLU A 125 1.77 -13.32 -13.47
CA GLU A 125 2.36 -14.59 -13.94
C GLU A 125 3.19 -14.42 -15.21
N SER A 126 2.84 -13.46 -16.08
CA SER A 126 3.62 -13.11 -17.27
C SER A 126 4.86 -12.24 -16.99
N GLY A 127 5.08 -11.83 -15.74
CA GLY A 127 6.21 -10.98 -15.33
C GLY A 127 5.95 -9.48 -15.49
N GLU A 128 4.71 -9.07 -15.79
CA GLU A 128 4.36 -7.65 -15.85
C GLU A 128 4.34 -7.05 -14.45
N HIS A 129 4.95 -5.88 -14.27
CA HIS A 129 5.00 -5.18 -13.00
C HIS A 129 3.62 -4.69 -12.56
N VAL A 130 3.23 -5.02 -11.34
CA VAL A 130 1.96 -4.62 -10.71
C VAL A 130 2.17 -3.55 -9.67
N ARG A 131 3.02 -3.81 -8.68
CA ARG A 131 3.21 -2.94 -7.52
C ARG A 131 4.59 -3.11 -6.90
N THR A 132 5.15 -2.02 -6.37
CA THR A 132 6.30 -2.04 -5.47
C THR A 132 5.88 -1.49 -4.11
N LEU A 133 6.04 -2.30 -3.07
CA LEU A 133 5.85 -1.87 -1.68
C LEU A 133 7.22 -1.70 -1.04
N SER A 134 7.35 -0.70 -0.18
CA SER A 134 8.57 -0.48 0.59
C SER A 134 8.24 -0.46 2.07
N THR A 135 8.97 -1.23 2.85
CA THR A 135 8.81 -1.29 4.31
C THR A 135 10.15 -1.28 5.01
N ALA A 136 10.18 -0.77 6.22
CA ALA A 136 11.32 -0.98 7.10
C ALA A 136 11.22 -2.38 7.69
N GLY A 137 12.27 -3.20 7.49
CA GLY A 137 12.36 -4.52 8.09
C GLY A 137 13.18 -4.47 9.38
N THR A 138 12.74 -5.20 10.38
CA THR A 138 13.42 -5.41 11.66
C THR A 138 13.62 -6.89 11.92
N SER A 139 14.60 -7.24 12.74
CA SER A 139 14.86 -8.66 13.11
C SER A 139 13.58 -9.34 13.64
N GLY A 140 13.33 -10.54 13.17
CA GLY A 140 12.13 -11.34 13.48
C GLY A 140 11.10 -11.34 12.34
N LEU A 141 9.84 -11.61 12.68
CA LEU A 141 8.73 -11.65 11.74
C LEU A 141 8.29 -10.24 11.35
N ASN A 142 8.21 -9.99 10.05
CA ASN A 142 7.72 -8.75 9.46
C ASN A 142 6.52 -9.05 8.58
N ARG A 143 5.58 -8.10 8.49
CA ARG A 143 4.38 -8.22 7.65
C ARG A 143 4.14 -6.92 6.90
N VAL A 144 3.79 -7.04 5.63
CA VAL A 144 3.34 -5.93 4.78
C VAL A 144 2.07 -6.36 4.05
N PHE A 145 1.16 -5.42 3.79
CA PHE A 145 -0.08 -5.72 3.09
C PHE A 145 -0.07 -5.12 1.69
N TRP A 146 -0.44 -5.93 0.71
CA TRP A 146 -0.76 -5.49 -0.64
C TRP A 146 -2.29 -5.35 -0.76
N ASP A 147 -2.75 -4.16 -1.08
CA ASP A 147 -4.17 -3.81 -1.23
C ASP A 147 -4.81 -4.37 -2.53
N LEU A 148 -4.16 -5.31 -3.19
CA LEU A 148 -4.55 -5.91 -4.47
C LEU A 148 -4.71 -4.87 -5.59
N ARG A 149 -3.94 -3.79 -5.54
CA ARG A 149 -3.97 -2.74 -6.55
C ARG A 149 -2.62 -2.58 -7.22
N TYR A 150 -2.70 -2.21 -8.50
CA TYR A 150 -1.55 -1.75 -9.26
C TYR A 150 -1.02 -0.42 -8.73
N GLU A 151 0.14 0.00 -9.24
CA GLU A 151 0.63 1.36 -8.99
C GLU A 151 -0.46 2.38 -9.33
N SER A 152 -0.59 3.38 -8.46
CA SER A 152 -1.52 4.47 -8.69
C SER A 152 -1.02 5.42 -9.77
N SER A 153 -1.94 6.13 -10.42
CA SER A 153 -1.55 7.27 -11.26
C SER A 153 -0.80 8.32 -10.45
N SER A 154 0.05 9.06 -11.14
CA SER A 154 0.76 10.19 -10.58
C SER A 154 -0.19 11.37 -10.33
N THR A 155 0.15 12.19 -9.33
CA THR A 155 -0.58 13.42 -9.05
C THR A 155 0.22 14.62 -9.53
N PRO A 156 -0.35 15.55 -10.31
CA PRO A 156 0.34 16.77 -10.73
C PRO A 156 0.74 17.62 -9.51
N ARG A 157 1.83 18.37 -9.66
CA ARG A 157 2.34 19.30 -8.66
C ARG A 157 2.19 20.70 -9.15
N LEU A 158 1.20 21.43 -8.61
CA LEU A 158 0.91 22.80 -9.00
C LEU A 158 1.89 23.75 -8.30
N ARG A 159 2.58 24.60 -9.06
CA ARG A 159 3.65 25.48 -8.58
C ARG A 159 3.28 26.95 -8.61
N THR A 160 2.15 27.25 -9.23
CA THR A 160 1.61 28.60 -9.33
C THR A 160 0.31 28.72 -8.54
N SER A 161 -0.05 29.95 -8.16
CA SER A 161 -1.34 30.22 -7.54
C SER A 161 -2.40 30.34 -8.64
N PRO A 162 -3.63 29.82 -8.42
CA PRO A 162 -4.72 30.03 -9.37
C PRO A 162 -5.04 31.51 -9.48
N LEU A 163 -5.40 32.00 -10.68
CA LEU A 163 -5.78 33.41 -10.91
C LEU A 163 -6.89 33.87 -9.98
N GLU A 164 -7.93 33.06 -9.80
CA GLU A 164 -9.10 33.41 -8.96
C GLU A 164 -8.83 33.23 -7.45
N HIS A 165 -7.73 32.58 -7.09
CA HIS A 165 -7.35 32.24 -5.71
C HIS A 165 -5.87 32.52 -5.46
N SER A 166 -5.40 33.71 -5.84
CA SER A 166 -3.98 34.12 -5.67
C SER A 166 -3.47 34.09 -4.22
N HIS A 167 -4.37 33.99 -3.24
CA HIS A 167 -4.06 33.86 -1.82
C HIS A 167 -3.80 32.39 -1.40
N ARG A 168 -3.92 31.43 -2.30
CA ARG A 168 -3.57 30.04 -2.00
C ARG A 168 -2.06 29.88 -1.95
N ASP A 169 -1.57 29.62 -0.74
CA ASP A 169 -0.15 29.42 -0.50
C ASP A 169 0.37 28.15 -1.20
N ILE A 170 1.52 28.32 -1.84
CA ILE A 170 2.33 27.22 -2.30
C ILE A 170 3.11 26.72 -1.07
N GLY A 171 2.94 25.45 -0.69
CA GLY A 171 3.56 24.89 0.49
C GLY A 171 5.10 25.01 0.50
N PRO A 172 5.77 24.74 1.62
CA PRO A 172 7.23 24.89 1.76
C PRO A 172 8.04 24.00 0.80
N SER A 173 7.39 23.00 0.18
CA SER A 173 7.99 22.16 -0.85
C SER A 173 8.01 22.83 -2.26
N GLY A 174 7.48 24.06 -2.40
CA GLY A 174 7.40 24.76 -3.68
C GLY A 174 6.31 24.24 -4.63
N TRP A 175 5.33 23.50 -4.09
CA TRP A 175 4.19 22.99 -4.86
C TRP A 175 2.98 22.71 -3.94
N ARG A 176 1.82 22.60 -4.52
CA ARG A 176 0.56 22.18 -3.90
C ARG A 176 -0.12 21.07 -4.71
N PRO A 177 -0.92 20.19 -4.09
CA PRO A 177 -1.74 19.22 -4.83
C PRO A 177 -2.87 19.93 -5.57
N PRO A 178 -3.41 19.34 -6.65
CA PRO A 178 -4.64 19.80 -7.27
C PRO A 178 -5.82 19.71 -6.28
N PRO A 179 -6.85 20.58 -6.38
CA PRO A 179 -7.93 20.65 -5.40
C PRO A 179 -8.75 19.35 -5.28
N ASP A 180 -9.03 18.66 -6.36
CA ASP A 180 -9.87 17.47 -6.40
C ASP A 180 -9.15 16.27 -7.07
N GLY A 181 -7.85 16.18 -6.83
CA GLY A 181 -6.98 15.19 -7.46
C GLY A 181 -7.33 13.76 -7.07
N GLY A 182 -8.21 13.13 -7.84
CA GLY A 182 -8.40 11.69 -7.80
C GLY A 182 -7.17 10.97 -8.34
N VAL A 183 -6.86 9.79 -7.78
CA VAL A 183 -5.86 8.88 -8.34
C VAL A 183 -6.53 7.63 -8.87
N VAL A 184 -6.13 7.18 -10.04
CA VAL A 184 -6.56 5.90 -10.59
C VAL A 184 -5.71 4.80 -9.98
N ARG A 185 -6.36 3.85 -9.31
CA ARG A 185 -5.72 2.69 -8.66
C ARG A 185 -6.34 1.41 -9.20
N PRO A 186 -5.85 0.86 -10.31
CA PRO A 186 -6.41 -0.35 -10.90
C PRO A 186 -6.41 -1.51 -9.92
N LEU A 187 -7.51 -2.26 -9.87
CA LEU A 187 -7.67 -3.39 -8.98
C LEU A 187 -7.26 -4.67 -9.71
N ALA A 188 -6.38 -5.45 -9.12
CA ALA A 188 -5.88 -6.71 -9.64
C ALA A 188 -7.04 -7.71 -9.87
N VAL A 189 -6.94 -8.50 -10.93
CA VAL A 189 -7.89 -9.61 -11.20
C VAL A 189 -7.48 -10.86 -10.43
N PRO A 190 -8.40 -11.81 -10.19
CA PRO A 190 -8.04 -13.11 -9.66
C PRO A 190 -7.02 -13.82 -10.55
N GLY A 191 -6.03 -14.48 -9.93
CA GLY A 191 -4.94 -15.16 -10.63
C GLY A 191 -3.70 -15.30 -9.77
N LEU A 192 -2.61 -15.77 -10.38
CA LEU A 192 -1.32 -15.93 -9.72
C LEU A 192 -0.45 -14.68 -9.90
N TYR A 193 0.18 -14.28 -8.82
CA TYR A 193 1.11 -13.15 -8.76
C TYR A 193 2.43 -13.61 -8.16
N GLN A 194 3.52 -13.20 -8.77
CA GLN A 194 4.84 -13.42 -8.20
C GLN A 194 5.15 -12.30 -7.21
N VAL A 195 5.50 -12.67 -5.99
CA VAL A 195 5.94 -11.77 -4.93
C VAL A 195 7.43 -11.98 -4.73
N THR A 196 8.21 -10.92 -4.89
CA THR A 196 9.69 -10.97 -4.75
C THR A 196 10.13 -9.99 -3.68
N ILE A 197 10.90 -10.45 -2.71
CA ILE A 197 11.56 -9.60 -1.73
C ILE A 197 12.97 -9.25 -2.17
N VAL A 198 13.30 -7.96 -2.07
CA VAL A 198 14.63 -7.41 -2.33
C VAL A 198 15.10 -6.67 -1.07
N LEU A 199 16.20 -7.11 -0.51
CA LEU A 199 16.87 -6.47 0.61
C LEU A 199 18.35 -6.30 0.25
N GLU A 200 18.90 -5.12 0.47
CA GLU A 200 20.29 -4.81 0.13
C GLU A 200 21.27 -5.78 0.84
N GLY A 201 22.18 -6.33 0.06
CA GLY A 201 23.17 -7.30 0.57
C GLY A 201 22.69 -8.76 0.68
N HIS A 202 21.42 -9.02 0.32
CA HIS A 202 20.84 -10.37 0.38
C HIS A 202 20.36 -10.85 -0.99
N GLU A 203 20.32 -12.17 -1.16
CA GLU A 203 19.75 -12.78 -2.37
C GLU A 203 18.24 -12.57 -2.41
N GLN A 204 17.72 -12.26 -3.60
CA GLN A 204 16.29 -12.11 -3.82
C GLN A 204 15.57 -13.45 -3.65
N GLN A 205 14.40 -13.42 -3.04
CA GLN A 205 13.53 -14.58 -2.91
C GLN A 205 12.17 -14.29 -3.53
N SER A 206 11.56 -15.29 -4.15
CA SER A 206 10.25 -15.13 -4.80
C SER A 206 9.34 -16.29 -4.41
N VAL A 207 8.08 -15.98 -4.20
CA VAL A 207 6.99 -16.90 -3.93
C VAL A 207 5.78 -16.58 -4.79
N TRP A 208 4.84 -17.50 -4.90
CA TRP A 208 3.57 -17.28 -5.58
C TRP A 208 2.48 -16.92 -4.59
N LEU A 209 1.68 -15.92 -4.96
CA LEU A 209 0.47 -15.49 -4.26
C LEU A 209 -0.73 -15.73 -5.16
N GLU A 210 -1.71 -16.47 -4.68
CA GLU A 210 -2.98 -16.63 -5.36
C GLU A 210 -3.98 -15.57 -4.91
N VAL A 211 -4.55 -14.84 -5.86
CA VAL A 211 -5.66 -13.93 -5.63
C VAL A 211 -6.94 -14.59 -6.10
N LEU A 212 -7.86 -14.78 -5.18
CA LEU A 212 -9.16 -15.42 -5.41
C LEU A 212 -10.26 -14.36 -5.59
N GLN A 213 -11.28 -14.73 -6.35
CA GLN A 213 -12.50 -13.94 -6.46
C GLN A 213 -13.29 -13.99 -5.15
N ASP A 214 -13.96 -12.87 -4.80
CA ASP A 214 -14.97 -12.85 -3.75
C ASP A 214 -16.07 -13.88 -4.09
N PRO A 215 -16.33 -14.89 -3.23
CA PRO A 215 -17.35 -15.90 -3.48
C PRO A 215 -18.78 -15.35 -3.69
N GLU A 216 -19.05 -14.16 -3.15
CA GLU A 216 -20.34 -13.47 -3.29
C GLU A 216 -20.41 -12.61 -4.57
N SER A 217 -19.31 -12.51 -5.32
CA SER A 217 -19.28 -11.74 -6.57
C SER A 217 -19.82 -12.57 -7.73
N SER A 218 -20.79 -12.03 -8.46
CA SER A 218 -21.32 -12.61 -9.70
C SER A 218 -20.59 -12.14 -10.97
N ALA A 219 -19.56 -11.31 -10.84
CA ALA A 219 -18.80 -10.82 -11.99
C ALA A 219 -18.01 -11.95 -12.64
N SER A 220 -18.00 -12.01 -13.96
CA SER A 220 -17.16 -12.97 -14.68
C SER A 220 -15.70 -12.51 -14.70
N THR A 221 -14.77 -13.44 -14.92
CA THR A 221 -13.34 -13.11 -15.10
C THR A 221 -13.15 -12.12 -16.24
N SER A 222 -13.87 -12.28 -17.35
CA SER A 222 -13.80 -11.36 -18.50
C SER A 222 -14.29 -9.94 -18.16
N ASP A 223 -15.27 -9.78 -17.29
CA ASP A 223 -15.73 -8.45 -16.84
C ASP A 223 -14.66 -7.78 -15.97
N MET A 224 -14.01 -8.56 -15.11
CA MET A 224 -12.92 -8.06 -14.26
C MET A 224 -11.67 -7.68 -15.08
N GLU A 225 -11.34 -8.47 -16.10
CA GLU A 225 -10.25 -8.16 -17.05
C GLU A 225 -10.57 -6.90 -17.86
N ALA A 226 -11.80 -6.77 -18.37
CA ALA A 226 -12.23 -5.56 -19.08
C ALA A 226 -12.17 -4.33 -18.18
N GLN A 227 -12.58 -4.45 -16.91
CA GLN A 227 -12.46 -3.39 -15.91
C GLN A 227 -10.99 -3.01 -15.67
N LEU A 228 -10.12 -3.99 -15.48
CA LEU A 228 -8.69 -3.75 -15.27
C LEU A 228 -8.07 -3.02 -16.47
N ASN A 229 -8.33 -3.50 -17.70
CA ASN A 229 -7.80 -2.89 -18.92
C ASN A 229 -8.23 -1.42 -19.03
N LEU A 230 -9.51 -1.13 -18.81
CA LEU A 230 -9.99 0.25 -18.81
C LEU A 230 -9.33 1.11 -17.71
N GLN A 231 -9.15 0.56 -16.52
CA GLN A 231 -8.48 1.27 -15.42
C GLN A 231 -6.99 1.51 -15.71
N LEU A 232 -6.31 0.59 -16.39
CA LEU A 232 -4.92 0.78 -16.81
C LEU A 232 -4.80 1.87 -17.88
N GLU A 233 -5.69 1.89 -18.88
CA GLU A 233 -5.77 2.97 -19.87
C GLU A 233 -6.03 4.34 -19.21
N LEU A 234 -6.97 4.40 -18.28
CA LEU A 234 -7.28 5.63 -17.54
C LEU A 234 -6.09 6.09 -16.68
N ARG A 235 -5.35 5.16 -16.08
CA ARG A 235 -4.13 5.48 -15.32
C ARG A 235 -3.07 6.11 -16.24
N GLU A 236 -2.82 5.49 -17.39
CA GLU A 236 -1.84 5.98 -18.36
C GLU A 236 -2.21 7.36 -18.93
N LEU A 237 -3.51 7.57 -19.21
CA LEU A 237 -4.01 8.86 -19.63
C LEU A 237 -3.86 9.92 -18.51
N SER A 238 -4.18 9.55 -17.27
CA SER A 238 -3.98 10.41 -16.10
C SER A 238 -2.52 10.78 -15.91
N ASP A 239 -1.60 9.82 -16.05
CA ASP A 239 -0.16 10.06 -15.95
C ASP A 239 0.35 11.01 -17.05
N SER A 240 -0.12 10.81 -18.28
CA SER A 240 0.23 11.67 -19.42
C SER A 240 -0.27 13.10 -19.23
N THR A 241 -1.51 13.24 -18.77
CA THR A 241 -2.12 14.54 -18.47
C THR A 241 -1.38 15.23 -17.30
N GLY A 242 -1.09 14.48 -16.24
CA GLY A 242 -0.33 14.98 -15.09
C GLY A 242 1.08 15.44 -15.46
N ALA A 243 1.74 14.74 -16.37
CA ALA A 243 3.05 15.14 -16.91
C ALA A 243 2.96 16.44 -17.72
N LEU A 244 1.90 16.62 -18.52
CA LEU A 244 1.65 17.86 -19.26
C LEU A 244 1.42 19.04 -18.30
N ILE A 245 0.54 18.88 -17.34
CA ILE A 245 0.26 19.90 -16.30
C ILE A 245 1.57 20.26 -15.58
N ASN A 246 2.37 19.29 -15.17
CA ASN A 246 3.65 19.56 -14.52
C ASN A 246 4.61 20.39 -15.40
N ARG A 247 4.60 20.18 -16.71
CA ARG A 247 5.41 20.99 -17.65
C ARG A 247 4.89 22.40 -17.78
N ILE A 248 3.58 22.58 -17.86
CA ILE A 248 2.92 23.91 -17.90
C ILE A 248 3.27 24.67 -16.62
N GLU A 249 3.05 24.08 -15.46
CA GLU A 249 3.31 24.67 -14.16
C GLU A 249 4.79 25.06 -13.95
N TRP A 250 5.73 24.26 -14.44
CA TRP A 250 7.15 24.63 -14.43
C TRP A 250 7.45 25.83 -15.34
N THR A 251 6.83 25.89 -16.51
CA THR A 251 7.03 27.00 -17.44
C THR A 251 6.44 28.27 -16.87
N ARG A 252 5.22 28.21 -16.35
CA ARG A 252 4.54 29.32 -15.67
C ARG A 252 5.36 29.86 -14.50
N LYS A 253 5.83 28.97 -13.64
CA LYS A 253 6.69 29.38 -12.50
C LYS A 253 7.98 30.05 -12.95
N SER A 254 8.57 29.58 -14.04
CA SER A 254 9.77 30.18 -14.60
C SER A 254 9.51 31.58 -15.20
N LEU A 255 8.32 31.79 -15.78
CA LEU A 255 7.88 33.11 -16.26
C LEU A 255 7.65 34.07 -15.08
N GLU A 256 6.91 33.67 -14.06
CA GLU A 256 6.72 34.48 -12.83
C GLU A 256 8.07 34.90 -12.23
N ASP A 257 9.02 33.97 -12.08
CA ASP A 257 10.34 34.25 -11.51
C ASP A 257 11.17 35.20 -12.41
N LEU A 258 10.99 35.13 -13.73
CA LEU A 258 11.62 36.04 -14.69
C LEU A 258 11.00 37.44 -14.59
N GLU A 259 9.67 37.54 -14.58
CA GLU A 259 8.92 38.79 -14.45
C GLU A 259 9.30 39.52 -13.16
N GLU A 260 9.34 38.80 -12.02
CA GLU A 260 9.73 39.40 -10.73
C GLU A 260 11.14 40.01 -10.78
N ARG A 261 12.09 39.36 -11.48
CA ARG A 261 13.46 39.85 -11.62
C ARG A 261 13.60 41.06 -12.56
N LEU A 262 12.75 41.15 -13.60
CA LEU A 262 12.82 42.17 -14.62
C LEU A 262 11.87 43.35 -14.35
N THR A 263 10.93 43.22 -13.44
CA THR A 263 10.00 44.24 -13.05
C THR A 263 10.74 45.48 -12.50
N GLY A 264 10.44 46.64 -13.06
CA GLY A 264 11.03 47.94 -12.69
C GLY A 264 12.20 48.39 -13.57
N ASP A 265 12.69 47.59 -14.50
CA ASP A 265 13.66 48.00 -15.52
C ASP A 265 12.96 48.22 -16.87
N PRO A 266 12.80 49.49 -17.33
CA PRO A 266 12.13 49.81 -18.60
C PRO A 266 12.73 49.12 -19.83
N SER A 267 13.97 48.73 -19.75
CA SER A 267 14.70 48.07 -20.89
C SER A 267 14.11 46.67 -21.20
N TYR A 268 13.36 46.08 -20.27
CA TYR A 268 12.80 44.73 -20.40
C TYR A 268 11.27 44.72 -20.46
N SER A 269 10.61 45.86 -20.62
CA SER A 269 9.13 45.97 -20.64
C SER A 269 8.48 45.05 -21.68
N ASP A 270 9.07 44.93 -22.88
CA ASP A 270 8.55 44.06 -23.94
C ASP A 270 8.69 42.57 -23.61
N VAL A 271 9.73 42.19 -22.86
CA VAL A 271 9.95 40.81 -22.38
C VAL A 271 8.93 40.45 -21.31
N VAL A 272 8.67 41.34 -20.37
CA VAL A 272 7.65 41.15 -19.31
C VAL A 272 6.27 40.99 -19.94
N THR A 273 5.89 41.86 -20.87
CA THR A 273 4.60 41.78 -21.56
C THR A 273 4.44 40.50 -22.37
N ALA A 274 5.51 40.03 -23.03
CA ALA A 274 5.47 38.75 -23.73
C ALA A 274 5.35 37.57 -22.78
N GLY A 275 5.98 37.62 -21.60
CA GLY A 275 5.85 36.64 -20.52
C GLY A 275 4.43 36.52 -20.01
N GLU A 276 3.80 37.66 -19.66
CA GLU A 276 2.40 37.71 -19.24
C GLU A 276 1.44 37.12 -20.27
N MET A 277 1.63 37.43 -21.55
CA MET A 277 0.81 36.86 -22.64
C MET A 277 0.98 35.34 -22.75
N LEU A 278 2.19 34.85 -22.59
CA LEU A 278 2.48 33.41 -22.64
C LEU A 278 1.86 32.70 -21.42
N ASP A 279 1.94 33.29 -20.22
CA ASP A 279 1.33 32.72 -19.02
C ASP A 279 -0.19 32.60 -19.19
N HIS A 280 -0.85 33.62 -19.73
CA HIS A 280 -2.29 33.54 -20.04
C HIS A 280 -2.64 32.39 -20.98
N LEU A 281 -1.86 32.19 -22.05
CA LEU A 281 -2.09 31.07 -22.97
C LEU A 281 -1.87 29.70 -22.31
N LEU A 282 -0.90 29.60 -21.41
CA LEU A 282 -0.64 28.37 -20.66
C LEU A 282 -1.78 28.04 -19.66
N ILE A 283 -2.38 29.06 -19.05
CA ILE A 283 -3.56 28.91 -18.19
C ILE A 283 -4.75 28.38 -18.98
N GLU A 284 -5.00 28.91 -20.19
CA GLU A 284 -6.08 28.42 -21.06
C GLU A 284 -5.90 26.96 -21.47
N LEU A 285 -4.65 26.48 -21.57
CA LEU A 285 -4.35 25.06 -21.84
C LEU A 285 -4.50 24.14 -20.64
N GLU A 286 -4.47 24.69 -19.44
CA GLU A 286 -4.58 23.94 -18.19
C GLU A 286 -6.04 23.77 -17.75
N MET A 287 -6.93 24.69 -18.15
CA MET A 287 -8.39 24.63 -17.88
C MET A 287 -9.12 23.65 -18.79
#